data_4fd524f284ce1b1a932948e8c50f5297
#
_entry.id   4fd524f284ce1b1a932948e8c50f5297
#
_cell.length_a   1.000
_cell.length_b   1.000
_cell.length_c   1.000
_cell.angle_alpha   90.00
_cell.angle_beta   90.00
_cell.angle_gamma   90.00
#
_symmetry.space_group_name_H-M   'P 1'
#
loop_
_entity.id
_entity.type
_entity.pdbx_description
1 polymer ?
#
loop_
_entity_poly.entity_id
_entity_poly.type
_entity_poly.pdbx_seq_one_letter_code
_entity_poly.pdbx_strand_id
1 'polypeptide(L)' 'MSNYDQEPENQEGVRLQKALSAAGVASRRASEDLITKGRVKVNGKVITELGSRINPLADNVMVDGKPVQMDP' A
#
# COMPACT_ATOMS: atom_id res chain seq x y z
N MET A 1 -17.89 12.90 16.32
CA MET A 1 -17.35 12.67 16.11
C MET A 1 -16.95 11.86 15.59
N SER A 2 -16.84 11.58 15.17
CA SER A 2 -16.50 10.71 14.56
C SER A 2 -15.21 10.60 14.30
N ASN A 3 -14.57 10.36 14.99
CA ASN A 3 -13.33 10.33 14.75
C ASN A 3 -12.75 9.13 14.47
N TYR A 4 -13.44 8.12 14.44
CA TYR A 4 -12.84 6.93 14.22
C TYR A 4 -12.37 6.91 12.86
N ASP A 5 -13.01 7.59 12.07
CA ASP A 5 -12.59 7.47 10.75
C ASP A 5 -11.50 8.43 10.60
N GLN A 6 -11.11 9.19 11.51
CA GLN A 6 -10.10 9.88 11.34
C GLN A 6 -8.99 9.29 11.85
N GLU A 7 -8.54 8.27 11.42
CA GLU A 7 -7.40 7.74 11.73
C GLU A 7 -6.56 8.73 12.32
N PRO A 8 -5.94 8.51 13.29
CA PRO A 8 -5.10 9.43 13.94
C PRO A 8 -4.14 9.93 12.97
N GLU A 9 -3.97 11.14 12.95
CA GLU A 9 -3.15 11.66 12.02
C GLU A 9 -1.80 11.21 12.22
N ASN A 10 -1.47 10.75 13.33
CA ASN A 10 -0.19 10.29 13.49
C ASN A 10 0.02 9.01 12.78
N GLN A 11 -1.01 8.42 12.20
CA GLN A 11 -0.79 7.30 11.43
C GLN A 11 -0.48 7.76 10.11
N GLU A 12 0.71 8.08 9.80
CA GLU A 12 1.02 8.54 8.53
C GLU A 12 0.96 7.53 7.49
N GLY A 13 0.76 7.92 6.30
CA GLY A 13 0.78 7.03 5.18
C GLY A 13 -0.56 6.42 4.85
N VAL A 14 -0.56 5.58 3.85
CA VAL A 14 -1.76 4.98 3.31
C VAL A 14 -1.57 3.47 3.37
N ARG A 15 -2.61 2.73 3.64
CA ARG A 15 -2.50 1.29 3.64
C ARG A 15 -2.08 0.82 2.28
N LEU A 16 -1.18 -0.14 2.24
CA LEU A 16 -0.58 -0.57 0.99
C LEU A 16 -1.62 -1.05 -0.02
N GLN A 17 -2.60 -1.83 0.41
CA GLN A 17 -3.62 -2.32 -0.51
C GLN A 17 -4.45 -1.17 -1.08
N LYS A 18 -4.64 -0.11 -0.30
CA LYS A 18 -5.38 1.02 -0.79
C LYS A 18 -4.52 1.78 -1.80
N ALA A 19 -3.24 1.91 -1.54
CA ALA A 19 -2.35 2.61 -2.47
C ALA A 19 -2.25 1.87 -3.79
N LEU A 20 -2.18 0.54 -3.76
CA LEU A 20 -2.12 -0.24 -4.98
C LEU A 20 -3.40 -0.09 -5.79
N SER A 21 -4.52 -0.12 -5.10
CA SER A 21 -5.79 0.02 -5.78
C SER A 21 -5.92 1.42 -6.38
N ALA A 22 -5.51 2.45 -5.66
CA ALA A 22 -5.59 3.80 -6.16
C ALA A 22 -4.65 4.01 -7.35
N ALA A 23 -3.57 3.28 -7.42
CA ALA A 23 -2.64 3.38 -8.53
C ALA A 23 -3.09 2.57 -9.75
N GLY A 24 -4.20 1.87 -9.61
CA GLY A 24 -4.71 1.10 -10.75
C GLY A 24 -4.03 -0.24 -10.96
N VAL A 25 -3.30 -0.73 -9.97
CA VAL A 25 -2.61 -2.01 -10.11
C VAL A 25 -3.61 -3.14 -10.10
N ALA A 26 -4.56 -3.08 -9.17
CA ALA A 26 -5.55 -4.15 -9.03
C ALA A 26 -6.65 -3.63 -8.12
N SER A 27 -7.73 -4.36 -8.00
CA SER A 27 -8.77 -3.97 -7.05
C SER A 27 -8.21 -4.09 -5.66
N ARG A 28 -8.90 -3.54 -4.66
CA ARG A 28 -8.41 -3.62 -3.30
C ARG A 28 -8.24 -5.05 -2.86
N ARG A 29 -9.23 -5.92 -3.18
CA ARG A 29 -9.11 -7.31 -2.78
C ARG A 29 -7.98 -8.01 -3.51
N ALA A 30 -7.83 -7.78 -4.78
CA ALA A 30 -6.73 -8.42 -5.52
C ALA A 30 -5.39 -7.88 -5.03
N SER A 31 -5.34 -6.61 -4.61
CA SER A 31 -4.13 -6.05 -4.05
C SER A 31 -3.78 -6.73 -2.74
N GLU A 32 -4.78 -7.07 -1.94
CA GLU A 32 -4.54 -7.80 -0.71
C GLU A 32 -3.91 -9.16 -1.01
N ASP A 33 -4.37 -9.82 -2.04
CA ASP A 33 -3.81 -11.11 -2.41
C ASP A 33 -2.36 -10.94 -2.86
N LEU A 34 -2.05 -9.91 -3.60
CA LEU A 34 -0.68 -9.68 -4.03
C LEU A 34 0.23 -9.50 -2.83
N ILE A 35 -0.23 -8.78 -1.82
CA ILE A 35 0.56 -8.55 -0.63
C ILE A 35 0.80 -9.85 0.13
N THR A 36 -0.25 -10.60 0.38
CA THR A 36 -0.11 -11.81 1.18
C THR A 36 0.70 -12.87 0.47
N LYS A 37 0.77 -12.82 -0.84
CA LYS A 37 1.56 -13.79 -1.59
C LYS A 37 3.01 -13.35 -1.74
N GLY A 38 3.38 -12.23 -1.15
CA GLY A 38 4.77 -11.79 -1.19
C GLY A 38 5.19 -11.21 -2.51
N ARG A 39 4.24 -10.72 -3.30
CA ARG A 39 4.55 -10.18 -4.62
C ARG A 39 4.79 -8.69 -4.60
N VAL A 40 4.66 -8.05 -3.44
CA VAL A 40 4.80 -6.61 -3.32
C VAL A 40 6.02 -6.30 -2.47
N LYS A 41 6.85 -5.39 -2.96
CA LYS A 41 8.01 -4.95 -2.22
C LYS A 41 7.90 -3.45 -2.00
N VAL A 42 8.34 -3.00 -0.85
CA VAL A 42 8.39 -1.58 -0.55
C VAL A 42 9.83 -1.28 -0.16
N ASN A 43 10.48 -0.41 -0.90
CA ASN A 43 11.86 -0.06 -0.69
C ASN A 43 12.76 -1.30 -0.69
N GLY A 44 12.46 -2.24 -1.56
CA GLY A 44 13.26 -3.45 -1.70
C GLY A 44 12.93 -4.55 -0.72
N LYS A 45 11.95 -4.35 0.16
CA LYS A 45 11.62 -5.34 1.16
C LYS A 45 10.25 -5.92 0.89
N VAL A 46 10.13 -7.22 0.93
CA VAL A 46 8.84 -7.88 0.69
C VAL A 46 7.92 -7.59 1.85
N ILE A 47 6.72 -7.14 1.56
CA ILE A 47 5.73 -6.84 2.56
C ILE A 47 4.56 -7.83 2.40
N THR A 48 4.22 -8.51 3.47
CA THR A 48 3.12 -9.46 3.42
C THR A 48 1.99 -9.11 4.38
N GLU A 49 2.15 -8.08 5.20
CA GLU A 49 1.12 -7.71 6.14
C GLU A 49 0.14 -6.73 5.57
N LEU A 50 -1.12 -7.03 5.64
CA LEU A 50 -2.16 -6.18 5.06
C LEU A 50 -2.30 -4.84 5.77
N GLY A 51 -1.84 -4.74 6.99
CA GLY A 51 -1.95 -3.49 7.72
C GLY A 51 -0.80 -2.53 7.46
N SER A 52 0.14 -2.89 6.60
CA SER A 52 1.30 -2.06 6.36
C SER A 52 0.91 -0.76 5.70
N ARG A 53 1.59 0.31 6.08
CA ARG A 53 1.32 1.61 5.50
C ARG A 53 2.57 2.10 4.79
N ILE A 54 2.38 2.90 3.77
CA ILE A 54 3.47 3.47 3.01
C ILE A 54 3.22 4.93 2.80
N ASN A 55 4.27 5.65 2.44
CA ASN A 55 4.15 7.04 2.04
C ASN A 55 4.26 7.09 0.52
N PRO A 56 3.17 7.33 -0.19
CA PRO A 56 3.21 7.29 -1.65
C PRO A 56 4.17 8.28 -2.27
N LEU A 57 4.54 9.32 -1.53
CA LEU A 57 5.45 10.30 -2.07
C LEU A 57 6.91 9.93 -1.87
N ALA A 58 7.20 9.04 -0.95
CA ALA A 58 8.57 8.73 -0.60
C ALA A 58 8.94 7.27 -0.78
N ASP A 59 8.00 6.36 -0.61
CA ASP A 59 8.33 4.95 -0.65
C ASP A 59 8.25 4.39 -2.05
N ASN A 60 9.18 3.52 -2.39
CA ASN A 60 9.19 2.90 -3.70
C ASN A 60 8.48 1.58 -3.61
N VAL A 61 7.44 1.39 -4.38
CA VAL A 61 6.65 0.18 -4.34
C VAL A 61 6.82 -0.58 -5.64
N MET A 62 7.02 -1.88 -5.54
CA MET A 62 7.15 -2.73 -6.71
C MET A 62 6.21 -3.90 -6.59
N VAL A 63 5.66 -4.35 -7.71
CA VAL A 63 4.82 -5.52 -7.74
C VAL A 63 5.39 -6.43 -8.81
N ASP A 64 5.72 -7.66 -8.43
CA ASP A 64 6.32 -8.62 -9.33
C ASP A 64 7.57 -8.05 -9.99
N GLY A 65 8.33 -7.27 -9.25
CA GLY A 65 9.58 -6.73 -9.75
C GLY A 65 9.43 -5.50 -10.62
N LYS A 66 8.22 -4.98 -10.78
CA LYS A 66 8.02 -3.81 -11.59
C LYS A 66 7.61 -2.63 -10.72
N PRO A 67 8.20 -1.47 -10.95
CA PRO A 67 7.86 -0.31 -10.13
C PRO A 67 6.42 0.14 -10.37
N VAL A 68 5.77 0.61 -9.34
CA VAL A 68 4.41 1.09 -9.43
C VAL A 68 4.43 2.60 -9.22
N GLN A 69 3.75 3.30 -10.11
CA GLN A 69 3.72 4.74 -10.01
C GLN A 69 2.61 5.09 -9.04
N MET A 70 2.95 5.67 -7.92
CA MET A 70 1.97 6.01 -6.91
C MET A 70 1.61 7.46 -7.00
N ASP A 71 0.30 7.72 -6.96
CA ASP A 71 -0.15 9.09 -6.96
C ASP A 71 -0.44 9.48 -5.55
N PRO A 72 -0.09 10.65 -5.15
CA PRO A 72 -0.36 11.10 -3.78
C PRO A 72 -1.82 11.31 -3.49
#